data_cbf59cd99ae89d3daa41d7331e267fe2
#
_entry.id   cbf59cd99ae89d3daa41d7331e267fe2
#
_cell.length_a   1.000
_cell.length_b   1.000
_cell.length_c   1.000
_cell.angle_alpha   90.00
_cell.angle_beta   90.00
_cell.angle_gamma   90.00
#
_symmetry.space_group_name_H-M   'P 1'
#
loop_
_entity.id
_entity.type
_entity.pdbx_description
1 polymer ?
#
loop_
_entity_poly.entity_id
_entity_poly.type
_entity_poly.pdbx_seq_one_letter_code
_entity_poly.pdbx_strand_id
1 'polypeptide(L)'
;MSSPFRVHGALSRGVLAVAVLISLAVLFAPPSDVPDSPPGVDKLVHLLLFATLAVSGRWAGVGRGVLAGLLVLYAAGSELLQATDLVGRDASVGDLLADVVGVLLGLTAWAAWAGRNRATAH
;
A
#
# COMPACT_ATOMS: atom_id res chain seq x y z
N MET A 1 -11.59 -25.55 12.80
CA MET A 1 -10.27 -24.91 12.69
C MET A 1 -10.38 -23.66 11.81
N SER A 2 -9.75 -22.59 12.22
CA SER A 2 -9.78 -21.35 11.44
C SER A 2 -8.71 -21.36 10.36
N SER A 3 -9.05 -20.85 9.18
CA SER A 3 -8.10 -20.67 8.10
C SER A 3 -7.06 -19.61 8.47
N PRO A 4 -5.76 -19.79 8.14
CA PRO A 4 -4.77 -18.74 8.33
C PRO A 4 -5.04 -17.50 7.46
N PHE A 5 -5.88 -17.64 6.42
CA PHE A 5 -6.20 -16.55 5.51
C PHE A 5 -7.51 -15.85 5.83
N ARG A 6 -8.11 -16.14 6.98
CA ARG A 6 -9.35 -15.47 7.37
C ARG A 6 -9.13 -13.98 7.61
N VAL A 7 -10.17 -13.18 7.31
CA VAL A 7 -10.19 -11.75 7.60
C VAL A 7 -10.17 -11.55 9.12
N HIS A 8 -9.52 -10.50 9.60
CA HIS A 8 -9.30 -10.18 11.02
C HIS A 8 -8.42 -11.19 11.76
N GLY A 9 -7.76 -12.11 11.06
CA GLY A 9 -6.89 -13.09 11.71
C GLY A 9 -5.55 -12.49 12.13
N ALA A 10 -4.82 -13.23 12.96
CA ALA A 10 -3.50 -12.81 13.41
C ALA A 10 -2.51 -12.67 12.25
N LEU A 11 -2.58 -13.59 11.29
CA LEU A 11 -1.69 -13.56 10.11
C LEU A 11 -1.94 -12.29 9.28
N SER A 12 -3.21 -11.95 8.99
CA SER A 12 -3.53 -10.78 8.20
C SER A 12 -3.08 -9.49 8.87
N ARG A 13 -3.24 -9.39 10.18
CA ARG A 13 -2.76 -8.23 10.94
C ARG A 13 -1.24 -8.14 10.94
N GLY A 14 -0.56 -9.28 11.07
CA GLY A 14 0.90 -9.33 11.00
C GLY A 14 1.43 -8.92 9.62
N VAL A 15 0.81 -9.41 8.56
CA VAL A 15 1.19 -9.02 7.19
C VAL A 15 0.97 -7.53 6.97
N LEU A 16 -0.15 -6.98 7.43
CA LEU A 16 -0.39 -5.54 7.33
C LEU A 16 0.67 -4.74 8.09
N ALA A 17 1.00 -5.15 9.32
CA ALA A 17 2.02 -4.47 10.11
C ALA A 17 3.37 -4.46 9.39
N VAL A 18 3.80 -5.59 8.85
CA VAL A 18 5.05 -5.69 8.09
C VAL A 18 5.00 -4.82 6.83
N ALA A 19 3.87 -4.83 6.10
CA ALA A 19 3.70 -4.00 4.91
C ALA A 19 3.83 -2.51 5.26
N VAL A 20 3.22 -2.07 6.36
CA VAL A 20 3.33 -0.68 6.81
C VAL A 20 4.79 -0.34 7.16
N LEU A 21 5.48 -1.20 7.89
CA LEU A 21 6.89 -0.96 8.25
C LEU A 21 7.79 -0.87 7.02
N ILE A 22 7.59 -1.76 6.04
CA ILE A 22 8.35 -1.73 4.79
C ILE A 22 8.05 -0.43 4.02
N SER A 23 6.77 -0.03 3.97
CA SER A 23 6.39 1.21 3.27
C SER A 23 7.04 2.43 3.91
N LEU A 24 7.09 2.50 5.24
CA LEU A 24 7.75 3.60 5.94
C LEU A 24 9.25 3.63 5.61
N ALA A 25 9.90 2.47 5.60
CA ALA A 25 11.32 2.40 5.27
C ALA A 25 11.60 2.86 3.83
N VAL A 26 10.77 2.42 2.88
CA VAL A 26 10.98 2.75 1.46
C VAL A 26 10.64 4.21 1.17
N LEU A 27 9.49 4.71 1.67
CA LEU A 27 9.02 6.06 1.36
C LEU A 27 9.86 7.15 2.02
N PHE A 28 10.41 6.87 3.19
CA PHE A 28 11.14 7.88 3.98
C PHE A 28 12.64 7.63 4.02
N ALA A 29 13.18 6.73 3.19
CA ALA A 29 14.62 6.56 3.06
C ALA A 29 15.24 7.84 2.49
N PRO A 30 16.38 8.29 3.03
CA PRO A 30 17.10 9.44 2.45
C PRO A 30 17.58 9.11 1.02
N PRO A 31 17.77 10.12 0.15
CA PRO A 31 18.22 9.88 -1.21
C PRO A 31 19.54 9.10 -1.30
N SER A 32 20.43 9.27 -0.32
CA SER A 32 21.70 8.55 -0.27
C SER A 32 21.53 7.03 -0.10
N ASP A 33 20.41 6.60 0.46
CA ASP A 33 20.11 5.17 0.69
C ASP A 33 19.24 4.57 -0.42
N VAL A 34 18.85 5.37 -1.41
CA VAL A 34 18.01 4.92 -2.53
C VAL A 34 18.91 4.70 -3.74
N PRO A 35 19.00 3.46 -4.25
CA PRO A 35 19.83 3.21 -5.42
C PRO A 35 19.29 3.92 -6.66
N ASP A 36 20.18 4.30 -7.56
CA ASP A 36 19.80 4.79 -8.88
C ASP A 36 19.04 3.71 -9.62
N SER A 37 17.96 4.09 -10.26
CA SER A 37 17.11 3.16 -10.98
C SER A 37 16.64 3.78 -12.30
N PRO A 38 16.29 2.93 -13.30
CA PRO A 38 15.75 3.43 -14.56
C PRO A 38 14.48 4.24 -14.34
N PRO A 39 14.14 5.16 -15.26
CA PRO A 39 12.89 5.92 -15.17
C PRO A 39 11.67 4.99 -15.07
N GLY A 40 10.75 5.34 -14.19
CA GLY A 40 9.52 4.57 -13.98
C GLY A 40 9.60 3.49 -12.92
N VAL A 41 10.78 3.01 -12.53
CA VAL A 41 10.92 1.99 -11.49
C VAL A 41 10.43 2.53 -10.15
N ASP A 42 10.76 3.78 -9.85
CA ASP A 42 10.28 4.47 -8.65
C ASP A 42 8.76 4.46 -8.53
N LYS A 43 8.08 4.81 -9.63
CA LYS A 43 6.61 4.82 -9.69
C LYS A 43 6.02 3.41 -9.56
N LEU A 44 6.69 2.43 -10.14
CA LEU A 44 6.28 1.03 -10.01
C LEU A 44 6.38 0.57 -8.53
N VAL A 45 7.44 0.96 -7.84
CA VAL A 45 7.61 0.66 -6.41
C VAL A 45 6.47 1.28 -5.60
N HIS A 46 6.13 2.55 -5.84
CA HIS A 46 5.01 3.22 -5.17
C HIS A 46 3.70 2.48 -5.42
N LEU A 47 3.42 2.15 -6.68
CA LEU A 47 2.20 1.43 -7.05
C LEU A 47 2.10 0.09 -6.32
N LEU A 48 3.17 -0.69 -6.32
CA LEU A 48 3.18 -2.01 -5.67
C LEU A 48 3.05 -1.91 -4.16
N LEU A 49 3.69 -0.92 -3.54
CA LEU A 49 3.57 -0.69 -2.10
C LEU A 49 2.12 -0.40 -1.72
N PHE A 50 1.47 0.52 -2.41
CA PHE A 50 0.11 0.90 -2.08
C PHE A 50 -0.90 -0.18 -2.44
N ALA A 51 -0.66 -0.94 -3.51
CA ALA A 51 -1.49 -2.12 -3.81
C ALA A 51 -1.37 -3.16 -2.69
N THR A 52 -0.17 -3.41 -2.19
CA THR A 52 0.07 -4.34 -1.08
C THR A 52 -0.60 -3.86 0.20
N LEU A 53 -0.51 -2.56 0.50
CA LEU A 53 -1.19 -1.98 1.66
C LEU A 53 -2.71 -2.13 1.55
N ALA A 54 -3.26 -1.91 0.36
CA ALA A 54 -4.70 -2.04 0.13
C ALA A 54 -5.17 -3.49 0.32
N VAL A 55 -4.47 -4.45 -0.28
CA VAL A 55 -4.83 -5.86 -0.13
C VAL A 55 -4.68 -6.31 1.32
N SER A 56 -3.55 -6.01 1.95
CA SER A 56 -3.32 -6.43 3.34
C SER A 56 -4.27 -5.76 4.32
N GLY A 57 -4.62 -4.49 4.09
CA GLY A 57 -5.60 -3.77 4.91
C GLY A 57 -6.99 -4.38 4.78
N ARG A 58 -7.43 -4.73 3.58
CA ARG A 58 -8.70 -5.41 3.37
C ARG A 58 -8.72 -6.80 4.02
N TRP A 59 -7.63 -7.53 3.89
CA TRP A 59 -7.49 -8.85 4.53
C TRP A 59 -7.54 -8.73 6.05
N ALA A 60 -6.94 -7.69 6.61
CA ALA A 60 -7.00 -7.40 8.04
C ALA A 60 -8.39 -6.96 8.51
N GLY A 61 -9.30 -6.68 7.58
CA GLY A 61 -10.69 -6.35 7.90
C GLY A 61 -11.01 -4.87 7.91
N VAL A 62 -10.09 -4.02 7.43
CA VAL A 62 -10.35 -2.58 7.33
C VAL A 62 -11.38 -2.33 6.22
N GLY A 63 -12.42 -1.57 6.49
CA GLY A 63 -13.45 -1.26 5.52
C GLY A 63 -12.90 -0.54 4.30
N ARG A 64 -13.47 -0.82 3.13
CA ARG A 64 -12.98 -0.31 1.84
C ARG A 64 -12.87 1.21 1.83
N GLY A 65 -13.91 1.91 2.26
CA GLY A 65 -13.93 3.38 2.25
C GLY A 65 -12.93 3.98 3.23
N VAL A 66 -12.85 3.43 4.44
CA VAL A 66 -11.89 3.88 5.46
C VAL A 66 -10.46 3.64 4.98
N LEU A 67 -10.20 2.45 4.44
CA LEU A 67 -8.86 2.10 3.96
C LEU A 67 -8.44 3.00 2.80
N ALA A 68 -9.33 3.23 1.83
CA ALA A 68 -9.05 4.12 0.71
C ALA A 68 -8.69 5.53 1.21
N GLY A 69 -9.49 6.07 2.14
CA GLY A 69 -9.22 7.39 2.73
C GLY A 69 -7.90 7.45 3.46
N LEU A 70 -7.60 6.44 4.28
CA LEU A 70 -6.34 6.38 5.03
C LEU A 70 -5.12 6.27 4.11
N LEU A 71 -5.21 5.45 3.07
CA LEU A 71 -4.10 5.28 2.14
C LEU A 71 -3.88 6.51 1.26
N VAL A 72 -4.94 7.19 0.85
CA VAL A 72 -4.81 8.45 0.10
C VAL A 72 -4.19 9.53 0.99
N LEU A 73 -4.60 9.63 2.25
CA LEU A 73 -3.99 10.56 3.20
C LEU A 73 -2.52 10.21 3.45
N TYR A 74 -2.19 8.93 3.55
CA TYR A 74 -0.80 8.50 3.70
C TYR A 74 0.01 8.86 2.45
N ALA A 75 -0.54 8.63 1.26
CA ALA A 75 0.12 8.99 0.00
C ALA A 75 0.41 10.49 -0.08
N ALA A 76 -0.60 11.33 0.18
CA ALA A 76 -0.43 12.78 0.14
C ALA A 76 0.52 13.26 1.24
N GLY A 77 0.38 12.74 2.44
CA GLY A 77 1.23 13.11 3.57
C GLY A 77 2.69 12.72 3.35
N SER A 78 2.93 11.52 2.81
CA SER A 78 4.28 11.05 2.52
C SER A 78 4.95 11.92 1.44
N GLU A 79 4.21 12.32 0.40
CA GLU A 79 4.74 13.22 -0.63
C GLU A 79 5.14 14.57 -0.03
N LEU A 80 4.32 15.13 0.83
CA LEU A 80 4.63 16.40 1.48
C LEU A 80 5.88 16.28 2.37
N LEU A 81 5.98 15.19 3.14
CA LEU A 81 7.15 14.96 4.00
C LEU A 81 8.42 14.69 3.19
N GLN A 82 8.31 13.97 2.07
CA GLN A 82 9.45 13.72 1.19
C GLN A 82 10.02 15.00 0.61
N ALA A 83 9.18 16.01 0.39
CA ALA A 83 9.61 17.31 -0.13
C ALA A 83 10.26 18.20 0.94
N THR A 84 10.18 17.83 2.23
CA THR A 84 10.79 18.62 3.31
C THR A 84 12.28 18.30 3.48
N ASP A 85 12.98 19.18 4.22
CA ASP A 85 14.38 18.97 4.57
C ASP A 85 14.59 17.73 5.46
N LEU A 86 13.54 17.24 6.13
CA LEU A 86 13.62 16.06 6.97
C LEU A 86 13.97 14.80 6.18
N VAL A 87 13.40 14.66 4.97
CA VAL A 87 13.65 13.52 4.10
C VAL A 87 14.54 13.90 2.93
N GLY A 88 14.39 15.12 2.39
CA GLY A 88 15.22 15.65 1.32
C GLY A 88 14.99 15.00 -0.04
N ARG A 89 13.78 14.47 -0.28
CA ARG A 89 13.41 13.90 -1.57
C ARG A 89 12.46 14.84 -2.29
N ASP A 90 12.43 14.75 -3.61
CA ASP A 90 11.55 15.59 -4.42
C ASP A 90 10.12 15.05 -4.39
N ALA A 91 9.16 15.93 -4.14
CA ALA A 91 7.75 15.58 -4.27
C ALA A 91 7.40 15.41 -5.74
N SER A 92 6.55 14.44 -6.05
CA SER A 92 6.19 14.11 -7.42
C SER A 92 4.69 13.81 -7.51
N VAL A 93 4.01 14.55 -8.38
CA VAL A 93 2.60 14.27 -8.70
C VAL A 93 2.48 12.88 -9.33
N GLY A 94 3.47 12.47 -10.13
CA GLY A 94 3.50 11.14 -10.72
C GLY A 94 3.57 10.05 -9.66
N ASP A 95 4.34 10.24 -8.60
CA ASP A 95 4.42 9.29 -7.49
C ASP A 95 3.09 9.22 -6.74
N LEU A 96 2.44 10.36 -6.51
CA LEU A 96 1.12 10.40 -5.89
C LEU A 96 0.09 9.67 -6.74
N LEU A 97 0.09 9.87 -8.04
CA LEU A 97 -0.80 9.17 -8.95
C LEU A 97 -0.53 7.65 -8.93
N ALA A 98 0.74 7.24 -8.91
CA ALA A 98 1.09 5.83 -8.79
C ALA A 98 0.56 5.22 -7.49
N ASP A 99 0.66 5.94 -6.38
CA ASP A 99 0.12 5.51 -5.09
C ASP A 99 -1.38 5.29 -5.17
N VAL A 100 -2.12 6.25 -5.73
CA VAL A 100 -3.59 6.16 -5.86
C VAL A 100 -3.98 5.01 -6.77
N VAL A 101 -3.30 4.85 -7.90
CA VAL A 101 -3.55 3.72 -8.81
C VAL A 101 -3.28 2.40 -8.08
N GLY A 102 -2.22 2.32 -7.30
CA GLY A 102 -1.91 1.15 -6.48
C GLY A 102 -3.04 0.81 -5.52
N VAL A 103 -3.57 1.80 -4.81
CA VAL A 103 -4.72 1.62 -3.91
C VAL A 103 -5.91 1.03 -4.67
N LEU A 104 -6.25 1.63 -5.81
CA LEU A 104 -7.40 1.17 -6.61
C LEU A 104 -7.19 -0.26 -7.12
N LEU A 105 -6.00 -0.58 -7.60
CA LEU A 105 -5.68 -1.93 -8.07
C LEU A 105 -5.76 -2.95 -6.93
N GLY A 106 -5.24 -2.61 -5.75
CA GLY A 106 -5.28 -3.49 -4.59
C GLY A 106 -6.70 -3.73 -4.10
N LEU A 107 -7.52 -2.68 -4.02
CA LEU A 107 -8.92 -2.81 -3.62
C LEU A 107 -9.71 -3.64 -4.62
N THR A 108 -9.47 -3.43 -5.92
CA THR A 108 -10.14 -4.19 -6.98
C THR A 108 -9.71 -5.65 -6.98
N ALA A 109 -8.42 -5.91 -6.81
CA ALA A 109 -7.89 -7.28 -6.74
C ALA A 109 -8.49 -8.04 -5.56
N TRP A 110 -8.57 -7.40 -4.40
CA TRP A 110 -9.19 -8.01 -3.23
C TRP A 110 -10.66 -8.31 -3.47
N ALA A 111 -11.40 -7.35 -4.04
CA ALA A 111 -12.84 -7.53 -4.31
C ALA A 111 -13.08 -8.68 -5.29
N ALA A 112 -12.24 -8.80 -6.32
CA ALA A 112 -12.34 -9.89 -7.29
C ALA A 112 -12.06 -11.24 -6.64
N TRP A 113 -11.00 -11.31 -5.83
CA TRP A 113 -10.64 -12.55 -5.12
C TRP A 113 -11.71 -12.94 -4.10
N ALA A 114 -12.19 -12.00 -3.30
CA ALA A 114 -13.22 -12.24 -2.30
C ALA A 114 -14.56 -12.64 -2.95
N GLY A 115 -14.89 -12.03 -4.09
CA GLY A 115 -16.08 -12.39 -4.86
C GLY A 115 -16.01 -13.82 -5.38
N ARG A 116 -14.87 -14.24 -5.92
CA ARG A 116 -14.67 -15.62 -6.37
C ARG A 116 -14.76 -16.61 -5.23
N ASN A 117 -14.17 -16.30 -4.09
CA ASN A 117 -14.23 -17.19 -2.94
C ASN A 117 -15.64 -17.33 -2.39
N ARG A 118 -16.43 -16.25 -2.38
CA ARG A 118 -17.83 -16.33 -1.98
C ARG A 118 -18.64 -17.18 -2.95
N ALA A 119 -18.39 -17.07 -4.25
CA ALA A 119 -19.08 -17.87 -5.26
C ALA A 119 -18.75 -19.35 -5.12
N THR A 120 -17.53 -19.73 -4.77
CA THR A 120 -17.12 -21.12 -4.61
C THR A 120 -17.51 -21.71 -3.27
N ALA A 121 -17.89 -20.90 -2.28
CA ALA A 121 -18.29 -21.35 -0.95
C ALA A 121 -19.72 -21.92 -0.92
N HIS A 122 -20.46 -21.79 -2.00
CA HIS A 122 -21.83 -22.34 -2.13
C HIS A 122 -21.82 -23.67 -2.91
#